data_e82d0009b456f3060b7becaceda2e2b8
#
_entry.id   e82d0009b456f3060b7becaceda2e2b8
#
_cell.length_a   1.000
_cell.length_b   1.000
_cell.length_c   1.000
_cell.angle_alpha   90.00
_cell.angle_beta   90.00
_cell.angle_gamma   90.00
#
_symmetry.space_group_name_H-M   'P 1'
#
loop_
_entity.id
_entity.type
_entity.pdbx_description
1 polymer ?
#
loop_
_entity_poly.entity_id
_entity_poly.type
_entity_poly.pdbx_seq_one_letter_code
_entity_poly.pdbx_strand_id
1 'polypeptide(L)'
;MPTFETLPTFDAGWRSMTREQQTTFRQVVLESLVPGLASPGRAFEPGLRVRPLSGHPGLYEMSWGDGGRAAFSYGTERVPGEPHLIWWQITATAQGF
;
A
#
# COMPACT_ATOMS: atom_id res chain seq x y z
N MET A 1 -4.00 9.44 12.15
CA MET A 1 -4.33 8.41 11.14
C MET A 1 -3.92 8.90 9.77
N PRO A 2 -3.16 8.13 8.99
CA PRO A 2 -2.79 8.53 7.64
C PRO A 2 -4.03 8.75 6.75
N THR A 3 -3.86 9.54 5.70
CA THR A 3 -4.89 9.71 4.68
C THR A 3 -4.46 8.97 3.41
N PHE A 4 -5.45 8.57 2.61
CA PHE A 4 -5.21 7.77 1.42
C PHE A 4 -6.03 8.29 0.24
N GLU A 5 -5.47 8.14 -0.96
CA GLU A 5 -6.22 8.28 -2.19
C GLU A 5 -5.82 7.16 -3.16
N THR A 6 -6.66 6.90 -4.16
CA THR A 6 -6.41 5.85 -5.15
C THR A 6 -6.41 6.44 -6.55
N LEU A 7 -5.59 5.85 -7.42
CA LEU A 7 -5.58 6.19 -8.85
C LEU A 7 -6.43 5.18 -9.64
N PRO A 8 -6.83 5.51 -10.86
CA PRO A 8 -7.70 4.61 -11.66
C PRO A 8 -7.14 3.19 -11.86
N THR A 9 -5.82 3.04 -11.98
CA THR A 9 -5.20 1.72 -12.11
C THR A 9 -5.37 0.87 -10.86
N PHE A 10 -5.27 1.50 -9.68
CA PHE A 10 -5.55 0.81 -8.43
C PHE A 10 -7.02 0.41 -8.36
N ASP A 11 -7.92 1.34 -8.71
CA ASP A 11 -9.35 1.08 -8.65
C ASP A 11 -9.76 -0.09 -9.54
N ALA A 12 -9.15 -0.20 -10.73
CA ALA A 12 -9.41 -1.31 -11.64
C ALA A 12 -8.98 -2.65 -11.01
N GLY A 13 -7.78 -2.70 -10.43
CA GLY A 13 -7.31 -3.90 -9.74
C GLY A 13 -8.17 -4.25 -8.54
N TRP A 14 -8.59 -3.26 -7.77
CA TRP A 14 -9.46 -3.43 -6.62
C TRP A 14 -10.79 -4.07 -7.01
N ARG A 15 -11.42 -3.58 -8.07
CA ARG A 15 -12.70 -4.12 -8.54
C ARG A 15 -12.61 -5.55 -9.03
N SER A 16 -11.44 -6.00 -9.49
CA SER A 16 -11.26 -7.37 -9.95
C SER A 16 -11.02 -8.37 -8.82
N MET A 17 -10.82 -7.89 -7.59
CA MET A 17 -10.55 -8.75 -6.45
C MET A 17 -11.83 -9.24 -5.80
N THR A 18 -11.76 -10.40 -5.14
CA THR A 18 -12.87 -10.91 -4.35
C THR A 18 -13.06 -10.05 -3.10
N ARG A 19 -14.25 -10.15 -2.49
CA ARG A 19 -14.50 -9.44 -1.23
C ARG A 19 -13.53 -9.90 -0.14
N GLU A 20 -13.22 -11.19 -0.10
CA GLU A 20 -12.27 -11.73 0.87
C GLU A 20 -10.88 -11.13 0.70
N GLN A 21 -10.41 -11.03 -0.54
CA GLN A 21 -9.13 -10.39 -0.83
C GLN A 21 -9.12 -8.92 -0.42
N GLN A 22 -10.19 -8.21 -0.71
CA GLN A 22 -10.34 -6.81 -0.31
C GLN A 22 -10.30 -6.65 1.21
N THR A 23 -10.97 -7.53 1.93
CA THR A 23 -10.96 -7.51 3.40
C THR A 23 -9.55 -7.76 3.93
N THR A 24 -8.84 -8.75 3.37
CA THR A 24 -7.47 -9.05 3.77
C THR A 24 -6.56 -7.85 3.56
N PHE A 25 -6.66 -7.18 2.41
CA PHE A 25 -5.85 -5.99 2.14
C PHE A 25 -6.11 -4.89 3.17
N ARG A 26 -7.37 -4.61 3.46
CA ARG A 26 -7.74 -3.60 4.47
C ARG A 26 -7.13 -3.93 5.83
N GLN A 27 -7.18 -5.20 6.23
CA GLN A 27 -6.60 -5.63 7.50
C GLN A 27 -5.09 -5.41 7.53
N VAL A 28 -4.40 -5.76 6.46
CA VAL A 28 -2.95 -5.56 6.38
C VAL A 28 -2.59 -4.08 6.47
N VAL A 29 -3.34 -3.23 5.79
CA VAL A 29 -3.12 -1.78 5.87
C VAL A 29 -3.29 -1.28 7.29
N LEU A 30 -4.41 -1.63 7.94
CA LEU A 30 -4.72 -1.12 9.27
C LEU A 30 -3.80 -1.70 10.36
N GLU A 31 -3.45 -2.97 10.26
CA GLU A 31 -2.73 -3.66 11.32
C GLU A 31 -1.20 -3.61 11.16
N SER A 32 -0.70 -3.43 9.94
CA SER A 32 0.73 -3.47 9.68
C SER A 32 1.27 -2.20 9.05
N LEU A 33 0.64 -1.69 7.98
CA LEU A 33 1.15 -0.52 7.29
C LEU A 33 0.99 0.76 8.13
N VAL A 34 -0.20 1.00 8.66
CA VAL A 34 -0.49 2.20 9.43
C VAL A 34 0.41 2.34 10.65
N PRO A 35 0.63 1.30 11.48
CA PRO A 35 1.59 1.40 12.58
C PRO A 35 3.00 1.73 12.11
N GLY A 36 3.44 1.15 10.98
CA GLY A 36 4.76 1.45 10.41
C GLY A 36 4.89 2.90 9.98
N LEU A 37 3.85 3.47 9.39
CA LEU A 37 3.84 4.88 8.98
C LEU A 37 3.94 5.82 10.17
N ALA A 38 3.38 5.43 11.30
CA ALA A 38 3.41 6.23 12.53
C ALA A 38 4.71 6.08 13.32
N SER A 39 5.52 5.07 13.01
CA SER A 39 6.74 4.80 13.75
C SER A 39 7.87 5.76 13.35
N PRO A 40 8.82 6.05 14.27
CA PRO A 40 9.99 6.84 13.91
C PRO A 40 10.78 6.16 12.79
N GLY A 41 11.17 6.95 11.78
CA GLY A 41 11.92 6.41 10.63
C GLY A 41 11.11 5.49 9.73
N ARG A 42 9.81 5.39 9.96
CA ARG A 42 8.93 4.51 9.17
C ARG A 42 9.43 3.08 9.10
N ALA A 43 9.62 2.50 10.26
CA ALA A 43 10.06 1.11 10.41
C ALA A 43 8.87 0.18 10.20
N PHE A 44 8.79 -0.40 9.00
CA PHE A 44 7.72 -1.32 8.67
C PHE A 44 8.03 -2.73 9.14
N GLU A 45 6.98 -3.48 9.43
CA GLU A 45 7.08 -4.89 9.72
C GLU A 45 7.75 -5.63 8.55
N PRO A 46 8.75 -6.51 8.79
CA PRO A 46 9.47 -7.17 7.70
C PRO A 46 8.58 -7.96 6.73
N GLY A 47 7.48 -8.51 7.22
CA GLY A 47 6.55 -9.27 6.38
C GLY A 47 5.88 -8.45 5.29
N LEU A 48 5.78 -7.13 5.45
CA LEU A 48 5.24 -6.25 4.42
C LEU A 48 6.18 -6.10 3.23
N ARG A 49 7.49 -6.25 3.43
CA ARG A 49 8.50 -6.08 2.39
C ARG A 49 8.34 -4.74 1.64
N VAL A 50 8.18 -3.66 2.38
CA VAL A 50 8.09 -2.33 1.79
C VAL A 50 9.47 -1.96 1.25
N ARG A 51 9.53 -1.64 -0.05
CA ARG A 51 10.79 -1.29 -0.71
C ARG A 51 10.54 -0.41 -1.92
N PRO A 52 11.54 0.38 -2.36
CA PRO A 52 11.40 1.14 -3.59
C PRO A 52 11.13 0.22 -4.78
N LEU A 53 10.20 0.62 -5.65
CA LEU A 53 9.89 -0.13 -6.86
C LEU A 53 10.95 0.18 -7.92
N SER A 54 11.66 -0.86 -8.37
CA SER A 54 12.75 -0.72 -9.33
C SER A 54 12.26 -0.07 -10.63
N GLY A 55 13.01 0.94 -11.09
CA GLY A 55 12.70 1.64 -12.35
C GLY A 55 11.60 2.70 -12.24
N HIS A 56 11.06 2.93 -11.05
CA HIS A 56 9.98 3.89 -10.85
C HIS A 56 10.28 4.76 -9.62
N PRO A 57 11.09 5.83 -9.79
CA PRO A 57 11.45 6.70 -8.67
C PRO A 57 10.22 7.23 -7.94
N GLY A 58 10.27 7.20 -6.61
CA GLY A 58 9.18 7.67 -5.77
C GLY A 58 8.06 6.68 -5.53
N LEU A 59 8.05 5.54 -6.21
CA LEU A 59 7.10 4.48 -5.95
C LEU A 59 7.70 3.43 -5.03
N TYR A 60 6.85 2.87 -4.18
CA TYR A 60 7.19 1.78 -3.26
C TYR A 60 6.24 0.63 -3.51
N GLU A 61 6.72 -0.58 -3.29
CA GLU A 61 5.84 -1.75 -3.31
C GLU A 61 5.78 -2.37 -1.93
N MET A 62 4.69 -3.08 -1.67
CA MET A 62 4.52 -3.88 -0.47
C MET A 62 3.88 -5.20 -0.83
N SER A 63 4.13 -6.21 0.01
CA SER A 63 3.48 -7.51 -0.08
C SER A 63 2.28 -7.54 0.85
N TRP A 64 1.23 -8.21 0.44
CA TRP A 64 0.05 -8.42 1.28
C TRP A 64 -0.62 -9.74 0.93
N GLY A 65 -1.30 -10.32 1.91
CA GLY A 65 -1.99 -11.58 1.68
C GLY A 65 -1.07 -12.69 1.18
N ASP A 66 -1.60 -13.55 0.37
CA ASP A 66 -0.90 -14.72 -0.15
C ASP A 66 -0.41 -14.44 -1.58
N GLY A 67 0.72 -13.73 -1.64
CA GLY A 67 1.35 -13.39 -2.93
C GLY A 67 0.88 -12.09 -3.55
N GLY A 68 0.06 -11.30 -2.87
CA GLY A 68 -0.38 -10.01 -3.39
C GLY A 68 0.72 -8.95 -3.34
N ARG A 69 0.57 -7.94 -4.19
CA ARG A 69 1.44 -6.77 -4.25
C ARG A 69 0.60 -5.52 -4.33
N ALA A 70 1.11 -4.42 -3.81
CA ALA A 70 0.52 -3.10 -3.99
C ALA A 70 1.63 -2.08 -4.15
N ALA A 71 1.38 -1.05 -4.94
CA ALA A 71 2.34 0.03 -5.14
C ALA A 71 1.73 1.34 -4.68
N PHE A 72 2.54 2.16 -4.00
CA PHE A 72 2.10 3.45 -3.49
C PHE A 72 3.22 4.47 -3.55
N SER A 73 2.84 5.74 -3.50
CA SER A 73 3.77 6.85 -3.30
C SER A 73 3.28 7.72 -2.14
N TYR A 74 4.20 8.53 -1.61
CA TYR A 74 3.83 9.55 -0.63
C TYR A 74 3.37 10.79 -1.36
N GLY A 75 2.26 11.36 -0.90
CA GLY A 75 1.73 12.61 -1.43
C GLY A 75 1.89 13.75 -0.44
N THR A 76 1.42 14.92 -0.83
CA THR A 76 1.40 16.10 0.04
C THR A 76 0.42 15.86 1.19
N GLU A 77 0.87 16.16 2.41
CA GLU A 77 0.01 16.02 3.60
C GLU A 77 -1.29 16.79 3.42
N ARG A 78 -2.40 16.13 3.74
CA ARG A 78 -3.74 16.71 3.75
C ARG A 78 -4.12 17.19 5.14
N VAL A 79 -3.64 16.47 6.15
CA VAL A 79 -3.79 16.81 7.56
C VAL A 79 -2.39 16.98 8.11
N PRO A 80 -2.06 18.15 8.70
CA PRO A 80 -0.71 18.39 9.20
C PRO A 80 -0.26 17.30 10.17
N GLY A 81 0.94 16.77 9.94
CA GLY A 81 1.52 15.72 10.76
C GLY A 81 1.09 14.31 10.40
N GLU A 82 0.12 14.16 9.49
CA GLU A 82 -0.36 12.86 9.05
C GLU A 82 0.16 12.53 7.65
N PRO A 83 0.80 11.36 7.43
CA PRO A 83 1.25 11.01 6.08
C PRO A 83 0.06 10.82 5.14
N HIS A 84 0.28 11.14 3.87
CA HIS A 84 -0.69 10.92 2.82
C HIS A 84 -0.12 9.94 1.79
N LEU A 85 -0.84 8.84 1.50
CA LEU A 85 -0.42 7.84 0.54
C LEU A 85 -1.32 7.86 -0.68
N ILE A 86 -0.70 7.65 -1.84
CA ILE A 86 -1.40 7.50 -3.12
C ILE A 86 -1.20 6.07 -3.57
N TRP A 87 -2.29 5.31 -3.68
CA TRP A 87 -2.25 3.94 -4.16
C TRP A 87 -2.29 3.91 -5.67
N TRP A 88 -1.27 3.31 -6.28
CA TRP A 88 -1.09 3.28 -7.73
C TRP A 88 -1.64 2.02 -8.37
N GLN A 89 -1.32 0.86 -7.80
CA GLN A 89 -1.71 -0.44 -8.34
C GLN A 89 -1.87 -1.44 -7.22
N ILE A 90 -2.69 -2.48 -7.48
CA ILE A 90 -2.85 -3.61 -6.58
C ILE A 90 -3.08 -4.87 -7.40
N THR A 91 -2.42 -5.96 -6.99
CA THR A 91 -2.64 -7.29 -7.53
C THR A 91 -2.82 -8.26 -6.38
N ALA A 92 -3.62 -9.29 -6.60
CA ALA A 92 -3.85 -10.34 -5.60
C ALA A 92 -2.98 -11.57 -5.85
N THR A 93 -2.11 -11.53 -6.86
CA THR A 93 -1.27 -12.67 -7.25
C THR A 93 0.19 -12.31 -7.20
N ALA A 94 1.05 -13.33 -7.17
CA ALA A 94 2.50 -13.16 -7.09
C ALA A 94 3.13 -12.57 -8.36
N GLN A 95 2.37 -12.41 -9.44
CA GLN A 95 2.93 -11.93 -10.71
C GLN A 95 3.38 -10.47 -10.65
N GLY A 96 2.80 -9.70 -9.76
CA GLY A 96 3.24 -8.32 -9.54
C GLY A 96 3.02 -7.42 -10.75
N PHE A 97 3.82 -6.40 -10.84
CA PHE A 97 3.70 -5.32 -11.82
C PHE A 97 4.70 -5.44 -12.96
#